data_1afc7882a1bcc755e79007c670e95141
#
_entry.id   1afc7882a1bcc755e79007c670e95141
#
_cell.length_a   1.000
_cell.length_b   1.000
_cell.length_c   1.000
_cell.angle_alpha   90.00
_cell.angle_beta   90.00
_cell.angle_gamma   90.00
#
_symmetry.space_group_name_H-M   'P 1'
#
loop_
_entity.id
_entity.type
_entity.pdbx_description
1 polymer ?
#
loop_
_entity_poly.entity_id
_entity_poly.type
_entity_poly.pdbx_seq_one_letter_code
_entity_poly.pdbx_strand_id
1 'polypeptide(L)'
;VSAAQPSLEPSTAGWGPAADRRPLPRTAAREPVRSPAAAEVVLPRVGLCALLAGTARLDPARLAFSDAAPKRGWSDRPPMTWTYGTAAEIVGRLGRALRTWRLPPGSRIGLWFPGSTEGLVAHLAVEAAGHVPCPLPASWTEAQAAAGIQAAGLSAVLTQTHVGAGRPAEAMCRIAAGYFGLRYLAAFGPAVPDGVINLDALALDRAGGAVALPETGGGLVSFVAGDPARPVHRTGDALLAAVAAHLVSARIEPGDRILTLLPPSDLRGIVTGLGAALAVGADLETMPVFDGGALIESLAHPRPTHLVAPAFLEGALDALPATTLRSVVLARRAPGPVPPPGPDPARPVLDVLAFDEDAILSVRRKGPGLAGALTEPGHRALPPSLPPALFELRREPDGRLAFRGQACATALVQRGEAGASEADEFRASRFRVDRFAGTGIAVTEA
;
A
#
# COMPACT_ATOMS: atom_id res chain seq x y z
N VAL A 1 -6.87 -67.35 -13.23
CA VAL A 1 -8.33 -67.26 -13.04
C VAL A 1 -8.79 -66.02 -13.77
N SER A 2 -9.43 -66.28 -14.90
CA SER A 2 -10.02 -65.33 -15.87
C SER A 2 -11.38 -64.86 -15.33
N ALA A 3 -11.68 -63.57 -15.38
CA ALA A 3 -13.01 -63.03 -15.16
C ALA A 3 -13.42 -62.18 -16.36
N ALA A 4 -14.53 -62.54 -16.95
CA ALA A 4 -15.12 -62.05 -18.16
C ALA A 4 -15.74 -60.65 -18.02
N GLN A 5 -15.64 -59.84 -19.09
CA GLN A 5 -16.40 -58.60 -19.27
C GLN A 5 -17.81 -58.92 -19.83
N PRO A 6 -18.87 -58.22 -19.44
CA PRO A 6 -20.16 -58.27 -20.09
C PRO A 6 -20.25 -57.28 -21.25
N SER A 7 -20.66 -57.77 -22.42
CA SER A 7 -21.02 -57.06 -23.61
C SER A 7 -22.35 -56.31 -23.44
N LEU A 8 -22.42 -55.03 -23.80
CA LEU A 8 -23.67 -54.28 -23.94
C LEU A 8 -24.03 -54.17 -25.43
N GLU A 9 -25.14 -54.77 -25.80
CA GLU A 9 -25.75 -54.63 -27.13
C GLU A 9 -26.48 -53.26 -27.25
N PRO A 10 -26.51 -52.66 -28.45
CA PRO A 10 -27.21 -51.38 -28.67
C PRO A 10 -28.69 -51.62 -28.97
N SER A 11 -29.56 -50.97 -28.17
CA SER A 11 -31.00 -50.91 -28.38
C SER A 11 -31.36 -49.96 -29.50
N THR A 12 -31.93 -50.47 -30.60
CA THR A 12 -32.55 -49.70 -31.68
C THR A 12 -34.00 -49.37 -31.30
N ALA A 13 -34.26 -48.11 -30.93
CA ALA A 13 -35.62 -47.58 -30.82
C ALA A 13 -35.95 -46.69 -32.01
N GLY A 14 -37.01 -47.11 -32.75
CA GLY A 14 -37.43 -46.48 -33.99
C GLY A 14 -38.03 -45.09 -33.85
N TRP A 15 -37.83 -44.30 -34.88
CA TRP A 15 -38.43 -42.97 -35.07
C TRP A 15 -39.79 -43.08 -35.74
N GLY A 16 -40.86 -42.59 -35.09
CA GLY A 16 -42.17 -42.39 -35.69
C GLY A 16 -42.29 -41.06 -36.44
N PRO A 17 -43.29 -40.87 -37.33
CA PRO A 17 -43.32 -39.83 -38.32
C PRO A 17 -43.69 -38.45 -37.75
N ALA A 18 -43.17 -37.43 -38.44
CA ALA A 18 -43.27 -36.00 -38.15
C ALA A 18 -44.70 -35.46 -38.07
N ALA A 19 -45.04 -34.83 -36.95
CA ALA A 19 -46.22 -34.03 -36.81
C ALA A 19 -45.94 -32.55 -37.16
N ASP A 20 -46.89 -32.01 -37.89
CA ASP A 20 -47.10 -30.70 -38.44
C ASP A 20 -46.49 -29.53 -37.63
N ARG A 21 -45.51 -28.80 -38.15
CA ARG A 21 -44.95 -27.59 -37.59
C ARG A 21 -45.68 -26.35 -38.14
N ARG A 22 -46.61 -25.79 -37.36
CA ARG A 22 -47.08 -24.42 -37.58
C ARG A 22 -45.93 -23.42 -37.35
N PRO A 23 -45.74 -22.40 -38.22
CA PRO A 23 -44.72 -21.39 -38.01
C PRO A 23 -45.10 -20.49 -36.84
N LEU A 24 -44.18 -20.33 -35.89
CA LEU A 24 -44.27 -19.36 -34.81
C LEU A 24 -44.18 -17.92 -35.35
N PRO A 25 -44.92 -16.96 -34.78
CA PRO A 25 -44.86 -15.57 -35.22
C PRO A 25 -43.43 -15.02 -35.00
N ARG A 26 -42.94 -14.33 -36.04
CA ARG A 26 -41.65 -13.63 -36.00
C ARG A 26 -41.76 -12.55 -34.92
N THR A 27 -41.08 -12.79 -33.78
CA THR A 27 -40.82 -11.76 -32.78
C THR A 27 -39.97 -10.66 -33.40
N ALA A 28 -40.45 -9.42 -33.37
CA ALA A 28 -39.69 -8.25 -33.81
C ALA A 28 -38.31 -8.25 -33.18
N ALA A 29 -37.29 -8.03 -34.03
CA ALA A 29 -35.92 -7.92 -33.59
C ALA A 29 -35.85 -6.82 -32.53
N ARG A 30 -35.56 -7.21 -31.26
CA ARG A 30 -35.13 -6.27 -30.23
C ARG A 30 -33.82 -5.64 -30.70
N GLU A 31 -33.84 -4.33 -30.89
CA GLU A 31 -32.60 -3.56 -31.03
C GLU A 31 -31.64 -3.95 -29.92
N PRO A 32 -30.34 -4.17 -30.22
CA PRO A 32 -29.35 -4.42 -29.18
C PRO A 32 -29.32 -3.19 -28.27
N VAL A 33 -29.70 -3.38 -26.99
CA VAL A 33 -29.45 -2.40 -25.94
C VAL A 33 -27.92 -2.16 -25.97
N ARG A 34 -27.53 -0.99 -26.47
CA ARG A 34 -26.14 -0.54 -26.36
C ARG A 34 -25.83 -0.51 -24.87
N SER A 35 -25.03 -1.48 -24.42
CA SER A 35 -24.34 -1.33 -23.12
C SER A 35 -23.69 0.04 -23.09
N PRO A 36 -23.87 0.82 -22.01
CA PRO A 36 -23.09 2.03 -21.84
C PRO A 36 -21.61 1.61 -22.00
N ALA A 37 -20.90 2.30 -22.87
CA ALA A 37 -19.48 2.08 -23.08
C ALA A 37 -18.83 2.01 -21.71
N ALA A 38 -18.18 0.89 -21.40
CA ALA A 38 -17.38 0.78 -20.20
C ALA A 38 -16.45 2.00 -20.22
N ALA A 39 -16.59 2.88 -19.23
CA ALA A 39 -15.70 4.00 -19.08
C ALA A 39 -14.29 3.42 -19.11
N GLU A 40 -13.51 3.84 -20.10
CA GLU A 40 -12.12 3.45 -20.25
C GLU A 40 -11.41 3.87 -18.97
N VAL A 41 -11.14 2.91 -18.10
CA VAL A 41 -10.39 3.17 -16.87
C VAL A 41 -8.98 3.51 -17.33
N VAL A 42 -8.70 4.80 -17.46
CA VAL A 42 -7.35 5.30 -17.73
C VAL A 42 -6.53 4.95 -16.49
N LEU A 43 -5.82 3.82 -16.57
CA LEU A 43 -4.88 3.43 -15.53
C LEU A 43 -3.81 4.51 -15.41
N PRO A 44 -3.43 4.91 -14.19
CA PRO A 44 -2.40 5.91 -13.97
C PRO A 44 -1.09 5.47 -14.62
N ARG A 45 -0.37 6.45 -15.20
CA ARG A 45 0.76 6.18 -16.08
C ARG A 45 2.06 5.84 -15.36
N VAL A 46 2.21 6.20 -14.09
CA VAL A 46 3.44 5.98 -13.33
C VAL A 46 3.13 5.23 -12.04
N GLY A 47 3.88 4.15 -11.79
CA GLY A 47 3.78 3.35 -10.57
C GLY A 47 5.08 3.32 -9.78
N LEU A 48 5.05 2.74 -8.58
CA LEU A 48 6.24 2.57 -7.75
C LEU A 48 7.28 1.67 -8.43
N CYS A 49 6.85 0.70 -9.22
CA CYS A 49 7.74 -0.15 -10.03
C CYS A 49 8.55 0.65 -11.06
N ALA A 50 7.98 1.71 -11.64
CA ALA A 50 8.71 2.56 -12.58
C ALA A 50 9.84 3.32 -11.88
N LEU A 51 9.61 3.78 -10.64
CA LEU A 51 10.62 4.43 -9.82
C LEU A 51 11.74 3.44 -9.45
N LEU A 52 11.39 2.23 -9.02
CA LEU A 52 12.36 1.15 -8.79
C LEU A 52 13.20 0.89 -10.04
N ALA A 53 12.56 0.70 -11.19
CA ALA A 53 13.24 0.42 -12.45
C ALA A 53 14.13 1.59 -12.91
N GLY A 54 13.70 2.82 -12.68
CA GLY A 54 14.47 4.03 -12.99
C GLY A 54 15.81 4.04 -12.25
N THR A 55 15.77 3.90 -10.93
CA THR A 55 17.00 3.87 -10.11
C THR A 55 17.84 2.62 -10.39
N ALA A 56 17.22 1.44 -10.58
CA ALA A 56 17.95 0.22 -10.92
C ALA A 56 18.72 0.32 -12.25
N ARG A 57 18.22 1.09 -13.24
CA ARG A 57 18.94 1.34 -14.50
C ARG A 57 20.11 2.31 -14.33
N LEU A 58 19.95 3.31 -13.46
CA LEU A 58 20.97 4.36 -13.26
C LEU A 58 22.09 3.89 -12.34
N ASP A 59 21.74 3.20 -11.26
CA ASP A 59 22.67 2.72 -10.23
C ASP A 59 22.17 1.40 -9.60
N PRO A 60 22.38 0.26 -10.28
CA PRO A 60 21.87 -1.03 -9.81
C PRO A 60 22.53 -1.50 -8.51
N ALA A 61 23.70 -1.00 -8.17
CA ALA A 61 24.44 -1.38 -6.96
C ALA A 61 24.01 -0.60 -5.71
N ARG A 62 23.23 0.50 -5.88
CA ARG A 62 22.70 1.29 -4.77
C ARG A 62 21.79 0.43 -3.89
N LEU A 63 21.89 0.61 -2.57
CA LEU A 63 21.01 -0.05 -1.62
C LEU A 63 19.57 0.48 -1.79
N ALA A 64 18.62 -0.44 -1.82
CA ALA A 64 17.19 -0.14 -1.96
C ALA A 64 16.42 -0.45 -0.67
N PHE A 65 16.57 -1.68 -0.17
CA PHE A 65 15.81 -2.16 0.98
C PHE A 65 16.72 -2.95 1.93
N SER A 66 16.54 -2.73 3.22
CA SER A 66 17.18 -3.51 4.28
C SER A 66 16.24 -3.75 5.45
N ASP A 67 16.38 -4.93 6.07
CA ASP A 67 15.73 -5.23 7.34
C ASP A 67 16.68 -4.89 8.49
N ALA A 68 16.13 -4.34 9.57
CA ALA A 68 16.86 -4.19 10.81
C ALA A 68 17.24 -5.54 11.42
N ALA A 69 18.38 -5.58 12.12
CA ALA A 69 18.99 -6.79 12.67
C ALA A 69 18.04 -7.69 13.51
N PRO A 70 17.10 -7.16 14.33
CA PRO A 70 16.21 -7.99 15.16
C PRO A 70 15.25 -8.91 14.40
N LYS A 71 15.19 -8.85 13.07
CA LYS A 71 14.29 -9.69 12.27
C LYS A 71 14.38 -11.18 12.63
N ARG A 72 15.57 -11.70 12.98
CA ARG A 72 15.76 -13.08 13.40
C ARG A 72 14.94 -13.47 14.64
N GLY A 73 14.60 -12.52 15.49
CA GLY A 73 13.82 -12.75 16.71
C GLY A 73 12.32 -12.97 16.49
N TRP A 74 11.80 -12.56 15.31
CA TRP A 74 10.37 -12.61 15.02
C TRP A 74 10.03 -13.20 13.64
N SER A 75 11.02 -13.57 12.85
CA SER A 75 10.83 -14.21 11.55
C SER A 75 11.71 -15.43 11.44
N ASP A 76 11.27 -16.46 10.70
CA ASP A 76 12.06 -17.62 10.30
C ASP A 76 13.02 -17.31 9.14
N ARG A 77 13.08 -16.04 8.71
CA ARG A 77 13.95 -15.56 7.65
C ARG A 77 15.03 -14.62 8.20
N PRO A 78 16.25 -14.65 7.64
CA PRO A 78 17.29 -13.71 8.04
C PRO A 78 16.94 -12.28 7.62
N PRO A 79 17.54 -11.26 8.25
CA PRO A 79 17.54 -9.91 7.70
C PRO A 79 18.10 -9.91 6.28
N MET A 80 17.42 -9.22 5.39
CA MET A 80 17.78 -9.11 3.98
C MET A 80 18.27 -7.70 3.68
N THR A 81 19.23 -7.59 2.77
CA THR A 81 19.68 -6.32 2.21
C THR A 81 19.72 -6.47 0.70
N TRP A 82 19.00 -5.61 0.00
CA TRP A 82 18.86 -5.66 -1.45
C TRP A 82 19.28 -4.35 -2.09
N THR A 83 20.03 -4.45 -3.18
CA THR A 83 20.27 -3.30 -4.06
C THR A 83 19.06 -3.06 -4.96
N TYR A 84 18.99 -1.87 -5.57
CA TYR A 84 17.97 -1.55 -6.55
C TYR A 84 17.93 -2.56 -7.71
N GLY A 85 19.09 -2.98 -8.20
CA GLY A 85 19.21 -4.00 -9.25
C GLY A 85 18.64 -5.36 -8.82
N THR A 86 19.03 -5.85 -7.63
CA THR A 86 18.52 -7.13 -7.09
C THR A 86 17.03 -7.06 -6.80
N ALA A 87 16.55 -5.96 -6.21
CA ALA A 87 15.13 -5.77 -5.92
C ALA A 87 14.31 -5.76 -7.22
N ALA A 88 14.75 -5.03 -8.25
CA ALA A 88 14.07 -5.00 -9.55
C ALA A 88 14.01 -6.39 -10.21
N GLU A 89 15.07 -7.18 -10.11
CA GLU A 89 15.12 -8.55 -10.66
C GLU A 89 14.13 -9.47 -9.94
N ILE A 90 14.10 -9.46 -8.60
CA ILE A 90 13.19 -10.28 -7.81
C ILE A 90 11.74 -9.85 -8.03
N VAL A 91 11.44 -8.55 -8.01
CA VAL A 91 10.12 -8.00 -8.32
C VAL A 91 9.66 -8.42 -9.72
N GLY A 92 10.55 -8.38 -10.71
CA GLY A 92 10.26 -8.83 -12.07
C GLY A 92 9.90 -10.32 -12.13
N ARG A 93 10.65 -11.19 -11.44
CA ARG A 93 10.38 -12.64 -11.39
C ARG A 93 9.05 -12.94 -10.71
N LEU A 94 8.82 -12.37 -9.53
CA LEU A 94 7.56 -12.54 -8.81
C LEU A 94 6.38 -11.99 -9.62
N GLY A 95 6.50 -10.80 -10.20
CA GLY A 95 5.46 -10.21 -11.03
C GLY A 95 5.12 -11.07 -12.25
N ARG A 96 6.13 -11.68 -12.89
CA ARG A 96 5.90 -12.65 -13.95
C ARG A 96 5.14 -13.88 -13.46
N ALA A 97 5.53 -14.43 -12.31
CA ALA A 97 4.85 -15.58 -11.72
C ALA A 97 3.39 -15.25 -11.37
N LEU A 98 3.13 -14.09 -10.75
CA LEU A 98 1.77 -13.65 -10.42
C LEU A 98 0.88 -13.52 -11.68
N ARG A 99 1.42 -13.08 -12.82
CA ARG A 99 0.68 -13.02 -14.08
C ARG A 99 0.22 -14.40 -14.58
N THR A 100 0.92 -15.48 -14.23
CA THR A 100 0.50 -16.85 -14.61
C THR A 100 -0.80 -17.27 -13.91
N TRP A 101 -1.22 -16.58 -12.84
CA TRP A 101 -2.46 -16.84 -12.12
C TRP A 101 -3.71 -16.44 -12.91
N ARG A 102 -3.53 -15.70 -14.01
CA ARG A 102 -4.61 -15.28 -14.90
C ARG A 102 -5.77 -14.58 -14.18
N LEU A 103 -5.47 -13.84 -13.11
CA LEU A 103 -6.43 -12.94 -12.49
C LEU A 103 -6.75 -11.80 -13.46
N PRO A 104 -7.97 -11.27 -13.45
CA PRO A 104 -8.30 -10.07 -14.22
C PRO A 104 -7.32 -8.92 -13.92
N PRO A 105 -6.95 -8.10 -14.92
CA PRO A 105 -6.14 -6.91 -14.69
C PRO A 105 -6.77 -6.01 -13.63
N GLY A 106 -5.94 -5.39 -12.77
CA GLY A 106 -6.44 -4.58 -11.66
C GLY A 106 -7.03 -5.36 -10.48
N SER A 107 -6.95 -6.70 -10.48
CA SER A 107 -7.36 -7.49 -9.30
C SER A 107 -6.63 -7.02 -8.05
N ARG A 108 -7.33 -6.99 -6.91
CA ARG A 108 -6.76 -6.60 -5.63
C ARG A 108 -6.11 -7.80 -4.97
N ILE A 109 -4.85 -7.64 -4.57
CA ILE A 109 -4.06 -8.69 -3.92
C ILE A 109 -3.65 -8.22 -2.53
N GLY A 110 -4.08 -8.96 -1.51
CA GLY A 110 -3.75 -8.71 -0.12
C GLY A 110 -2.28 -8.96 0.18
N LEU A 111 -1.70 -8.12 1.02
CA LEU A 111 -0.33 -8.22 1.50
C LEU A 111 -0.35 -8.24 3.02
N TRP A 112 -0.28 -9.42 3.62
CA TRP A 112 -0.31 -9.54 5.08
C TRP A 112 1.09 -9.77 5.64
N PHE A 113 1.85 -8.70 5.74
CA PHE A 113 3.23 -8.66 6.20
C PHE A 113 3.41 -7.63 7.31
N PRO A 114 4.37 -7.82 8.22
CA PRO A 114 4.67 -6.83 9.27
C PRO A 114 5.32 -5.55 8.72
N GLY A 115 5.85 -5.57 7.50
CA GLY A 115 6.58 -4.46 6.88
C GLY A 115 8.05 -4.79 6.64
N SER A 116 8.41 -6.06 6.58
CA SER A 116 9.73 -6.54 6.18
C SER A 116 10.01 -6.30 4.69
N THR A 117 11.26 -6.45 4.28
CA THR A 117 11.68 -6.31 2.87
C THR A 117 10.92 -7.24 1.94
N GLU A 118 10.52 -8.44 2.39
CA GLU A 118 9.66 -9.34 1.62
C GLU A 118 8.30 -8.70 1.32
N GLY A 119 7.71 -8.00 2.29
CA GLY A 119 6.45 -7.29 2.09
C GLY A 119 6.57 -6.15 1.08
N LEU A 120 7.70 -5.42 1.09
CA LEU A 120 7.98 -4.35 0.12
C LEU A 120 8.12 -4.92 -1.30
N VAL A 121 8.86 -6.01 -1.45
CA VAL A 121 9.04 -6.67 -2.75
C VAL A 121 7.74 -7.31 -3.23
N ALA A 122 6.95 -7.92 -2.33
CA ALA A 122 5.63 -8.43 -2.66
C ALA A 122 4.70 -7.32 -3.15
N HIS A 123 4.72 -6.14 -2.52
CA HIS A 123 3.96 -4.97 -2.96
C HIS A 123 4.29 -4.60 -4.41
N LEU A 124 5.56 -4.43 -4.69
CA LEU A 124 6.04 -4.07 -6.03
C LEU A 124 5.79 -5.19 -7.05
N ALA A 125 5.86 -6.46 -6.64
CA ALA A 125 5.57 -7.59 -7.52
C ALA A 125 4.09 -7.67 -7.92
N VAL A 126 3.18 -7.32 -7.00
CA VAL A 126 1.75 -7.20 -7.30
C VAL A 126 1.50 -6.11 -8.33
N GLU A 127 2.12 -4.94 -8.15
CA GLU A 127 2.05 -3.85 -9.14
C GLU A 127 2.67 -4.28 -10.48
N ALA A 128 3.85 -4.94 -10.45
CA ALA A 128 4.51 -5.46 -11.65
C ALA A 128 3.66 -6.50 -12.40
N ALA A 129 2.77 -7.18 -11.71
CA ALA A 129 1.83 -8.10 -12.33
C ALA A 129 0.61 -7.41 -12.98
N GLY A 130 0.44 -6.10 -12.80
CA GLY A 130 -0.72 -5.34 -13.26
C GLY A 130 -1.92 -5.41 -12.32
N HIS A 131 -1.66 -5.68 -11.05
CA HIS A 131 -2.66 -5.79 -9.99
C HIS A 131 -2.53 -4.64 -8.97
N VAL A 132 -3.51 -4.51 -8.08
CA VAL A 132 -3.54 -3.48 -7.05
C VAL A 132 -3.12 -4.08 -5.72
N PRO A 133 -1.99 -3.65 -5.13
CA PRO A 133 -1.58 -4.07 -3.79
C PRO A 133 -2.55 -3.56 -2.73
N CYS A 134 -2.88 -4.41 -1.78
CA CYS A 134 -3.75 -4.12 -0.64
C CYS A 134 -3.06 -4.55 0.66
N PRO A 135 -2.18 -3.71 1.25
CA PRO A 135 -1.52 -4.02 2.50
C PRO A 135 -2.51 -4.14 3.65
N LEU A 136 -2.51 -5.29 4.31
CA LEU A 136 -3.33 -5.58 5.49
C LEU A 136 -2.51 -5.27 6.75
N PRO A 137 -3.08 -4.58 7.76
CA PRO A 137 -2.38 -4.37 9.02
C PRO A 137 -1.97 -5.69 9.67
N ALA A 138 -0.67 -5.83 9.98
CA ALA A 138 -0.16 -7.05 10.61
C ALA A 138 -0.70 -7.26 12.04
N SER A 139 -1.24 -6.21 12.65
CA SER A 139 -1.90 -6.26 13.96
C SER A 139 -3.33 -6.81 13.93
N TRP A 140 -3.90 -7.02 12.74
CA TRP A 140 -5.24 -7.56 12.65
C TRP A 140 -5.33 -8.98 13.17
N THR A 141 -6.40 -9.26 13.87
CA THR A 141 -6.82 -10.62 14.18
C THR A 141 -7.25 -11.33 12.89
N GLU A 142 -7.33 -12.66 12.95
CA GLU A 142 -7.82 -13.47 11.82
C GLU A 142 -9.23 -13.03 11.36
N ALA A 143 -10.11 -12.71 12.31
CA ALA A 143 -11.46 -12.22 12.00
C ALA A 143 -11.45 -10.85 11.29
N GLN A 144 -10.59 -9.94 11.74
CA GLN A 144 -10.42 -8.63 11.07
C GLN A 144 -9.81 -8.79 9.68
N ALA A 145 -8.82 -9.66 9.53
CA ALA A 145 -8.24 -9.97 8.23
C ALA A 145 -9.29 -10.55 7.26
N ALA A 146 -10.12 -11.50 7.72
CA ALA A 146 -11.22 -12.06 6.94
C ALA A 146 -12.22 -10.99 6.51
N ALA A 147 -12.62 -10.09 7.43
CA ALA A 147 -13.53 -8.99 7.12
C ALA A 147 -12.93 -8.03 6.08
N GLY A 148 -11.66 -7.63 6.23
CA GLY A 148 -10.98 -6.75 5.29
C GLY A 148 -10.79 -7.37 3.90
N ILE A 149 -10.47 -8.67 3.83
CA ILE A 149 -10.37 -9.45 2.59
C ILE A 149 -11.70 -9.42 1.83
N GLN A 150 -12.81 -9.66 2.54
CA GLN A 150 -14.14 -9.64 1.94
C GLN A 150 -14.55 -8.23 1.51
N ALA A 151 -14.36 -7.23 2.37
CA ALA A 151 -14.73 -5.84 2.09
C ALA A 151 -13.95 -5.27 0.89
N ALA A 152 -12.67 -5.58 0.79
CA ALA A 152 -11.83 -5.15 -0.33
C ALA A 152 -12.01 -6.03 -1.59
N GLY A 153 -12.70 -7.18 -1.50
CA GLY A 153 -12.88 -8.10 -2.63
C GLY A 153 -11.56 -8.69 -3.13
N LEU A 154 -10.71 -9.16 -2.22
CA LEU A 154 -9.39 -9.67 -2.59
C LEU A 154 -9.48 -11.00 -3.33
N SER A 155 -8.70 -11.14 -4.40
CA SER A 155 -8.62 -12.36 -5.21
C SER A 155 -7.47 -13.28 -4.82
N ALA A 156 -6.45 -12.75 -4.14
CA ALA A 156 -5.30 -13.49 -3.63
C ALA A 156 -4.73 -12.80 -2.40
N VAL A 157 -3.94 -13.52 -1.60
CA VAL A 157 -3.16 -12.96 -0.50
C VAL A 157 -1.73 -13.50 -0.53
N LEU A 158 -0.78 -12.59 -0.40
CA LEU A 158 0.63 -12.88 -0.18
C LEU A 158 0.97 -12.63 1.29
N THR A 159 1.75 -13.52 1.90
CA THR A 159 2.12 -13.43 3.31
C THR A 159 3.48 -14.09 3.58
N GLN A 160 3.79 -14.38 4.83
CA GLN A 160 4.93 -15.21 5.24
C GLN A 160 4.49 -16.31 6.22
N THR A 161 5.32 -17.32 6.39
CA THR A 161 5.00 -18.47 7.23
C THR A 161 5.01 -18.14 8.72
N HIS A 162 5.85 -17.17 9.13
CA HIS A 162 6.10 -16.85 10.54
C HIS A 162 6.18 -15.34 10.79
N VAL A 163 5.49 -14.87 11.84
CA VAL A 163 5.64 -13.53 12.43
C VAL A 163 5.52 -13.65 13.95
N GLY A 164 6.62 -13.60 14.68
CA GLY A 164 6.64 -13.89 16.10
C GLY A 164 6.09 -15.28 16.41
N ALA A 165 5.10 -15.37 17.28
CA ALA A 165 4.39 -16.60 17.54
C ALA A 165 3.30 -16.94 16.49
N GLY A 166 2.97 -15.97 15.62
CA GLY A 166 1.91 -16.11 14.63
C GLY A 166 2.30 -16.97 13.43
N ARG A 167 1.29 -17.59 12.81
CA ARG A 167 1.37 -18.39 11.58
C ARG A 167 0.42 -17.82 10.53
N PRO A 168 0.77 -16.68 9.91
CA PRO A 168 -0.15 -15.99 9.00
C PRO A 168 -0.53 -16.81 7.77
N ALA A 169 0.36 -17.65 7.23
CA ALA A 169 0.03 -18.52 6.10
C ALA A 169 -1.06 -19.55 6.47
N GLU A 170 -0.99 -20.17 7.66
CA GLU A 170 -2.02 -21.10 8.15
C GLU A 170 -3.35 -20.38 8.43
N ALA A 171 -3.29 -19.17 9.00
CA ALA A 171 -4.47 -18.35 9.21
C ALA A 171 -5.16 -18.01 7.88
N MET A 172 -4.39 -17.71 6.83
CA MET A 172 -4.96 -17.49 5.49
C MET A 172 -5.63 -18.73 4.92
N CYS A 173 -5.11 -19.94 5.16
CA CYS A 173 -5.79 -21.18 4.76
C CYS A 173 -7.16 -21.29 5.41
N ARG A 174 -7.27 -20.97 6.71
CA ARG A 174 -8.57 -20.99 7.43
C ARG A 174 -9.55 -19.95 6.90
N ILE A 175 -9.07 -18.74 6.63
CA ILE A 175 -9.88 -17.66 6.03
C ILE A 175 -10.36 -18.06 4.63
N ALA A 176 -9.49 -18.62 3.80
CA ALA A 176 -9.83 -19.05 2.45
C ALA A 176 -10.89 -20.15 2.43
N ALA A 177 -10.91 -21.04 3.41
CA ALA A 177 -11.94 -22.04 3.55
C ALA A 177 -13.37 -21.46 3.74
N GLY A 178 -13.45 -20.21 4.26
CA GLY A 178 -14.72 -19.49 4.46
C GLY A 178 -15.02 -18.42 3.40
N TYR A 179 -14.10 -18.14 2.46
CA TYR A 179 -14.28 -17.09 1.46
C TYR A 179 -13.81 -17.52 0.07
N PHE A 180 -14.73 -17.93 -0.77
CA PHE A 180 -14.46 -18.44 -2.14
C PHE A 180 -13.95 -17.38 -3.13
N GLY A 181 -13.93 -16.09 -2.76
CA GLY A 181 -13.31 -15.03 -3.56
C GLY A 181 -11.79 -15.15 -3.64
N LEU A 182 -11.15 -15.71 -2.62
CA LEU A 182 -9.71 -15.98 -2.63
C LEU A 182 -9.40 -17.20 -3.50
N ARG A 183 -8.63 -16.97 -4.56
CA ARG A 183 -8.22 -18.01 -5.51
C ARG A 183 -6.80 -18.49 -5.29
N TYR A 184 -5.94 -17.66 -4.74
CA TYR A 184 -4.52 -17.96 -4.53
C TYR A 184 -4.05 -17.49 -3.18
N LEU A 185 -3.27 -18.34 -2.53
CA LEU A 185 -2.50 -18.03 -1.34
C LEU A 185 -1.03 -18.27 -1.65
N ALA A 186 -0.16 -17.37 -1.24
CA ALA A 186 1.27 -17.54 -1.40
C ALA A 186 2.03 -16.98 -0.19
N ALA A 187 3.14 -17.60 0.16
CA ALA A 187 3.91 -17.20 1.32
C ALA A 187 5.43 -17.29 1.09
N PHE A 188 6.15 -16.37 1.71
CA PHE A 188 7.59 -16.53 1.94
C PHE A 188 7.83 -17.36 3.20
N GLY A 189 8.85 -18.18 3.17
CA GLY A 189 9.31 -18.96 4.31
C GLY A 189 9.63 -20.42 3.96
N PRO A 190 10.39 -21.13 4.83
CA PRO A 190 10.89 -22.46 4.54
C PRO A 190 9.79 -23.55 4.61
N ALA A 191 8.76 -23.35 5.44
CA ALA A 191 7.70 -24.33 5.70
C ALA A 191 6.34 -23.80 5.27
N VAL A 192 6.14 -23.71 3.97
CA VAL A 192 4.87 -23.23 3.39
C VAL A 192 3.81 -24.34 3.52
N PRO A 193 2.60 -24.04 4.05
CA PRO A 193 1.52 -25.03 4.17
C PRO A 193 1.08 -25.59 2.82
N ASP A 194 0.49 -26.81 2.83
CA ASP A 194 -0.10 -27.42 1.66
C ASP A 194 -1.17 -26.50 1.04
N GLY A 195 -1.15 -26.38 -0.28
CA GLY A 195 -2.07 -25.50 -1.03
C GLY A 195 -1.65 -24.03 -1.07
N VAL A 196 -0.59 -23.63 -0.38
CA VAL A 196 0.00 -22.29 -0.45
C VAL A 196 1.22 -22.29 -1.36
N ILE A 197 1.30 -21.33 -2.26
CA ILE A 197 2.40 -21.20 -3.23
C ILE A 197 3.64 -20.65 -2.52
N ASN A 198 4.81 -21.26 -2.76
CA ASN A 198 6.07 -20.80 -2.18
C ASN A 198 6.64 -19.63 -3.00
N LEU A 199 6.65 -18.42 -2.41
CA LEU A 199 7.18 -17.21 -3.04
C LEU A 199 8.71 -17.22 -3.15
N ASP A 200 9.43 -17.92 -2.28
CA ASP A 200 10.90 -18.05 -2.40
C ASP A 200 11.28 -18.83 -3.65
N ALA A 201 10.56 -19.91 -3.93
CA ALA A 201 10.79 -20.68 -5.14
C ALA A 201 10.55 -19.83 -6.40
N LEU A 202 9.48 -19.02 -6.41
CA LEU A 202 9.18 -18.11 -7.52
C LEU A 202 10.21 -16.98 -7.66
N ALA A 203 10.72 -16.45 -6.56
CA ALA A 203 11.75 -15.40 -6.56
C ALA A 203 13.10 -15.91 -7.10
N LEU A 204 13.39 -17.19 -6.90
CA LEU A 204 14.61 -17.85 -7.39
C LEU A 204 14.50 -18.35 -8.85
N ASP A 205 13.30 -18.44 -9.40
CA ASP A 205 13.09 -18.92 -10.77
C ASP A 205 13.66 -17.96 -11.82
N ARG A 206 14.71 -18.40 -12.51
CA ARG A 206 15.41 -17.68 -13.59
C ARG A 206 14.97 -18.10 -14.99
N ALA A 207 14.12 -19.11 -15.12
CA ALA A 207 13.81 -19.74 -16.42
C ALA A 207 13.18 -18.77 -17.44
N GLY A 208 12.56 -17.69 -17.00
CA GLY A 208 11.89 -16.71 -17.88
C GLY A 208 12.75 -15.55 -18.35
N GLY A 209 14.06 -15.50 -18.06
CA GLY A 209 14.95 -14.39 -18.43
C GLY A 209 14.66 -13.07 -17.70
N ALA A 210 15.26 -11.98 -18.18
CA ALA A 210 15.05 -10.64 -17.63
C ALA A 210 13.60 -10.17 -17.85
N VAL A 211 13.03 -9.51 -16.85
CA VAL A 211 11.66 -8.99 -16.87
C VAL A 211 11.70 -7.47 -16.77
N ALA A 212 11.17 -6.80 -17.77
CA ALA A 212 10.94 -5.36 -17.69
C ALA A 212 9.78 -5.08 -16.71
N LEU A 213 10.01 -4.14 -15.80
CA LEU A 213 8.96 -3.66 -14.91
C LEU A 213 8.03 -2.70 -15.65
N PRO A 214 6.71 -2.74 -15.40
CA PRO A 214 5.77 -1.84 -16.02
C PRO A 214 5.98 -0.40 -15.54
N GLU A 215 5.68 0.55 -16.41
CA GLU A 215 5.68 1.97 -16.05
C GLU A 215 4.39 2.39 -15.36
N THR A 216 3.33 1.60 -15.52
CA THR A 216 2.00 1.90 -14.97
C THR A 216 1.73 1.09 -13.70
N GLY A 217 1.01 1.67 -12.75
CA GLY A 217 0.60 1.01 -11.52
C GLY A 217 -0.88 1.25 -11.19
N GLY A 218 -1.54 0.23 -10.65
CA GLY A 218 -2.95 0.28 -10.25
C GLY A 218 -3.24 1.10 -8.99
N GLY A 219 -2.22 1.66 -8.37
CA GLY A 219 -2.35 2.40 -7.11
C GLY A 219 -2.31 1.49 -5.88
N LEU A 220 -3.09 1.82 -4.86
CA LEU A 220 -3.06 1.20 -3.54
C LEU A 220 -4.48 1.08 -2.99
N VAL A 221 -4.80 -0.04 -2.35
CA VAL A 221 -5.95 -0.12 -1.44
C VAL A 221 -5.43 -0.17 -0.01
N SER A 222 -5.93 0.72 0.84
CA SER A 222 -5.65 0.75 2.28
C SER A 222 -6.97 0.84 3.06
N PHE A 223 -6.91 0.89 4.40
CA PHE A 223 -8.11 0.83 5.23
C PHE A 223 -8.18 2.03 6.16
N VAL A 224 -9.30 2.74 6.13
CA VAL A 224 -9.54 3.94 6.95
C VAL A 224 -9.30 3.64 8.42
N ALA A 225 -8.32 4.28 9.03
CA ALA A 225 -7.93 4.08 10.43
C ALA A 225 -7.68 2.61 10.81
N GLY A 226 -7.41 1.73 9.84
CA GLY A 226 -7.29 0.29 10.06
C GLY A 226 -8.63 -0.44 10.27
N ASP A 227 -9.77 0.17 9.92
CA ASP A 227 -11.08 -0.46 9.95
C ASP A 227 -11.24 -1.40 8.75
N PRO A 228 -11.36 -2.72 8.98
CA PRO A 228 -11.46 -3.70 7.90
C PRO A 228 -12.72 -3.52 7.02
N ALA A 229 -13.75 -2.85 7.52
CA ALA A 229 -14.98 -2.60 6.76
C ALA A 229 -14.89 -1.40 5.80
N ARG A 230 -13.80 -0.63 5.85
CA ARG A 230 -13.66 0.64 5.11
C ARG A 230 -12.43 0.69 4.21
N PRO A 231 -12.32 -0.17 3.18
CA PRO A 231 -11.25 -0.10 2.20
C PRO A 231 -11.37 1.14 1.31
N VAL A 232 -10.25 1.80 1.03
CA VAL A 232 -10.12 2.99 0.18
C VAL A 232 -9.10 2.71 -0.90
N HIS A 233 -9.47 2.97 -2.15
CA HIS A 233 -8.56 2.92 -3.29
C HIS A 233 -7.99 4.31 -3.56
N ARG A 234 -6.68 4.37 -3.75
CA ARG A 234 -5.91 5.53 -4.21
C ARG A 234 -5.21 5.15 -5.51
N THR A 235 -5.39 5.95 -6.55
CA THR A 235 -4.71 5.72 -7.83
C THR A 235 -3.19 5.91 -7.71
N GLY A 236 -2.42 5.36 -8.65
CA GLY A 236 -0.95 5.52 -8.66
C GLY A 236 -0.53 6.98 -8.73
N ASP A 237 -1.18 7.78 -9.59
CA ASP A 237 -0.90 9.22 -9.70
C ASP A 237 -1.20 9.96 -8.40
N ALA A 238 -2.30 9.64 -7.72
CA ALA A 238 -2.64 10.23 -6.44
C ALA A 238 -1.66 9.80 -5.33
N LEU A 239 -1.17 8.57 -5.36
CA LEU A 239 -0.13 8.09 -4.45
C LEU A 239 1.17 8.86 -4.66
N LEU A 240 1.62 8.99 -5.92
CA LEU A 240 2.85 9.71 -6.25
C LEU A 240 2.73 11.21 -5.96
N ALA A 241 1.55 11.82 -6.16
CA ALA A 241 1.30 13.20 -5.75
C ALA A 241 1.42 13.39 -4.23
N ALA A 242 0.95 12.41 -3.42
CA ALA A 242 1.11 12.44 -1.97
C ALA A 242 2.58 12.29 -1.55
N VAL A 243 3.34 11.39 -2.23
CA VAL A 243 4.78 11.24 -2.03
C VAL A 243 5.53 12.54 -2.39
N ALA A 244 5.21 13.15 -3.54
CA ALA A 244 5.83 14.40 -3.96
C ALA A 244 5.53 15.55 -2.97
N ALA A 245 4.29 15.67 -2.48
CA ALA A 245 3.92 16.64 -1.46
C ALA A 245 4.70 16.44 -0.15
N HIS A 246 4.96 15.21 0.26
CA HIS A 246 5.81 14.90 1.41
C HIS A 246 7.27 15.31 1.16
N LEU A 247 7.84 14.94 0.01
CA LEU A 247 9.25 15.19 -0.33
C LEU A 247 9.60 16.69 -0.42
N VAL A 248 8.66 17.54 -0.81
CA VAL A 248 8.83 19.01 -0.75
C VAL A 248 9.26 19.47 0.65
N SER A 249 8.67 18.87 1.68
CA SER A 249 8.99 19.20 3.07
C SER A 249 10.16 18.38 3.62
N ALA A 250 10.33 17.13 3.22
CA ALA A 250 11.29 16.20 3.80
C ALA A 250 12.74 16.47 3.40
N ARG A 251 12.98 16.91 2.15
CA ARG A 251 14.32 17.19 1.58
C ARG A 251 15.26 15.99 1.71
N ILE A 252 14.79 14.81 1.34
CA ILE A 252 15.57 13.59 1.28
C ILE A 252 16.36 13.60 -0.02
N GLU A 253 17.65 13.27 0.03
CA GLU A 253 18.54 13.24 -1.11
C GLU A 253 18.81 11.82 -1.62
N PRO A 254 19.19 11.64 -2.89
CA PRO A 254 19.60 10.35 -3.40
C PRO A 254 20.74 9.75 -2.59
N GLY A 255 20.59 8.50 -2.13
CA GLY A 255 21.59 7.82 -1.32
C GLY A 255 21.50 8.08 0.18
N ASP A 256 20.61 8.96 0.65
CA ASP A 256 20.26 9.01 2.07
C ASP A 256 19.61 7.69 2.51
N ARG A 257 19.53 7.49 3.82
CA ARG A 257 18.83 6.36 4.42
C ARG A 257 17.54 6.83 5.08
N ILE A 258 16.44 6.14 4.80
CA ILE A 258 15.19 6.26 5.54
C ILE A 258 15.08 5.06 6.47
N LEU A 259 15.12 5.29 7.78
CA LEU A 259 14.82 4.27 8.78
C LEU A 259 13.37 4.43 9.22
N THR A 260 12.52 3.45 8.92
CA THR A 260 11.10 3.54 9.25
C THR A 260 10.69 2.55 10.34
N LEU A 261 9.98 3.07 11.35
CA LEU A 261 9.27 2.30 12.37
C LEU A 261 7.78 2.12 12.00
N LEU A 262 7.33 2.67 10.85
CA LEU A 262 5.95 2.55 10.40
C LEU A 262 5.81 1.38 9.44
N PRO A 263 4.77 0.54 9.63
CA PRO A 263 4.45 -0.50 8.66
C PRO A 263 3.90 0.12 7.37
N PRO A 264 4.14 -0.51 6.20
CA PRO A 264 3.61 -0.03 4.91
C PRO A 264 2.14 -0.43 4.69
N SER A 265 1.35 -0.52 5.76
CA SER A 265 -0.06 -0.91 5.71
C SER A 265 -1.03 0.26 5.73
N ASP A 266 -0.53 1.47 5.90
CA ASP A 266 -1.32 2.69 5.82
C ASP A 266 -0.60 3.78 5.00
N LEU A 267 -1.35 4.84 4.67
CA LEU A 267 -0.85 5.94 3.85
C LEU A 267 0.44 6.58 4.41
N ARG A 268 0.59 6.67 5.75
CA ARG A 268 1.78 7.26 6.38
C ARG A 268 3.02 6.43 6.06
N GLY A 269 2.95 5.11 6.29
CA GLY A 269 4.07 4.20 6.06
C GLY A 269 4.46 4.12 4.58
N ILE A 270 3.48 4.10 3.68
CA ILE A 270 3.75 4.08 2.24
C ILE A 270 4.36 5.39 1.76
N VAL A 271 3.77 6.52 2.11
CA VAL A 271 4.21 7.84 1.60
C VAL A 271 5.57 8.24 2.16
N THR A 272 5.79 8.09 3.48
CA THR A 272 7.04 8.53 4.13
C THR A 272 8.15 7.49 4.06
N GLY A 273 7.83 6.23 3.76
CA GLY A 273 8.77 5.12 3.63
C GLY A 273 8.99 4.71 2.18
N LEU A 274 8.26 3.68 1.72
CA LEU A 274 8.49 3.05 0.41
C LEU A 274 8.41 4.06 -0.75
N GLY A 275 7.36 4.87 -0.79
CA GLY A 275 7.18 5.86 -1.86
C GLY A 275 8.29 6.90 -1.88
N ALA A 276 8.62 7.47 -0.71
CA ALA A 276 9.69 8.47 -0.60
C ALA A 276 11.05 7.88 -1.00
N ALA A 277 11.39 6.67 -0.53
CA ALA A 277 12.65 6.02 -0.86
C ALA A 277 12.81 5.79 -2.36
N LEU A 278 11.78 5.21 -3.00
CA LEU A 278 11.81 4.93 -4.43
C LEU A 278 11.86 6.20 -5.28
N ALA A 279 11.16 7.27 -4.87
CA ALA A 279 11.08 8.51 -5.64
C ALA A 279 12.41 9.26 -5.69
N VAL A 280 13.24 9.15 -4.66
CA VAL A 280 14.55 9.84 -4.61
C VAL A 280 15.73 8.90 -4.79
N GLY A 281 15.53 7.58 -4.81
CA GLY A 281 16.62 6.60 -4.84
C GLY A 281 17.38 6.51 -3.50
N ALA A 282 16.65 6.62 -2.38
CA ALA A 282 17.19 6.40 -1.04
C ALA A 282 17.15 4.92 -0.65
N ASP A 283 17.92 4.55 0.41
CA ASP A 283 17.84 3.25 1.05
C ASP A 283 16.72 3.25 2.10
N LEU A 284 15.83 2.27 2.06
CA LEU A 284 14.76 2.09 3.05
C LEU A 284 15.10 0.94 3.99
N GLU A 285 15.46 1.27 5.22
CA GLU A 285 15.58 0.28 6.29
C GLU A 285 14.28 0.19 7.08
N THR A 286 13.79 -1.03 7.28
CA THR A 286 12.53 -1.30 7.98
C THR A 286 12.77 -1.93 9.34
N MET A 287 12.08 -1.42 10.36
CA MET A 287 12.03 -1.98 11.72
C MET A 287 10.56 -2.13 12.15
N PRO A 288 9.83 -3.09 11.58
CA PRO A 288 8.39 -3.25 11.83
C PRO A 288 8.06 -3.76 13.23
N VAL A 289 8.99 -4.46 13.87
CA VAL A 289 8.92 -4.85 15.28
C VAL A 289 9.93 -4.00 16.03
N PHE A 290 9.41 -3.11 16.87
CA PHE A 290 10.24 -2.14 17.59
C PHE A 290 11.17 -2.82 18.59
N ASP A 291 12.46 -2.49 18.49
CA ASP A 291 13.49 -2.86 19.44
C ASP A 291 14.37 -1.63 19.72
N GLY A 292 14.38 -1.15 20.97
CA GLY A 292 15.09 0.06 21.34
C GLY A 292 16.61 -0.05 21.21
N GLY A 293 17.19 -1.22 21.52
CA GLY A 293 18.61 -1.48 21.35
C GLY A 293 19.02 -1.43 19.88
N ALA A 294 18.27 -2.12 19.03
CA ALA A 294 18.51 -2.12 17.60
C ALA A 294 18.27 -0.75 16.95
N LEU A 295 17.33 0.04 17.46
CA LEU A 295 17.15 1.42 17.00
C LEU A 295 18.41 2.25 17.27
N ILE A 296 18.97 2.18 18.48
CA ILE A 296 20.21 2.88 18.85
C ILE A 296 21.37 2.43 17.96
N GLU A 297 21.53 1.12 17.78
CA GLU A 297 22.54 0.54 16.90
C GLU A 297 22.39 1.02 15.46
N SER A 298 21.17 0.96 14.93
CA SER A 298 20.87 1.44 13.58
C SER A 298 21.15 2.94 13.43
N LEU A 299 20.86 3.77 14.44
CA LEU A 299 21.13 5.21 14.42
C LEU A 299 22.63 5.54 14.56
N ALA A 300 23.46 4.63 15.08
CA ALA A 300 24.90 4.78 15.11
C ALA A 300 25.56 4.59 13.73
N HIS A 301 24.82 4.14 12.73
CA HIS A 301 25.32 3.98 11.37
C HIS A 301 25.77 5.32 10.77
N PRO A 302 26.93 5.40 10.09
CA PRO A 302 27.52 6.68 9.66
C PRO A 302 26.80 7.38 8.50
N ARG A 303 25.78 6.75 7.88
CA ARG A 303 25.07 7.34 6.75
C ARG A 303 24.01 8.37 7.21
N PRO A 304 23.83 9.47 6.43
CA PRO A 304 22.75 10.42 6.68
C PRO A 304 21.39 9.72 6.76
N THR A 305 20.70 9.88 7.86
CA THR A 305 19.47 9.12 8.16
C THR A 305 18.28 10.05 8.39
N HIS A 306 17.15 9.73 7.76
CA HIS A 306 15.83 10.28 8.04
C HIS A 306 15.05 9.23 8.85
N LEU A 307 14.78 9.50 10.13
CA LEU A 307 14.02 8.60 10.98
C LEU A 307 12.53 8.87 10.83
N VAL A 308 11.76 7.86 10.46
CA VAL A 308 10.29 7.92 10.41
C VAL A 308 9.72 7.13 11.58
N ALA A 309 9.04 7.82 12.49
CA ALA A 309 8.55 7.24 13.73
C ALA A 309 7.10 7.67 14.04
N PRO A 310 6.33 6.85 14.76
CA PRO A 310 5.08 7.30 15.37
C PRO A 310 5.34 8.46 16.34
N ALA A 311 4.49 9.48 16.30
CA ALA A 311 4.70 10.70 17.09
C ALA A 311 4.70 10.51 18.62
N PHE A 312 4.11 9.41 19.12
CA PHE A 312 4.16 9.10 20.55
C PHE A 312 5.57 8.76 21.07
N LEU A 313 6.51 8.46 20.17
CA LEU A 313 7.92 8.22 20.53
C LEU A 313 8.73 9.50 20.65
N GLU A 314 8.17 10.69 20.37
CA GLU A 314 8.88 11.96 20.32
C GLU A 314 9.76 12.19 21.56
N GLY A 315 9.20 12.09 22.77
CA GLY A 315 9.94 12.29 24.00
C GLY A 315 11.10 11.31 24.22
N ALA A 316 10.98 10.08 23.72
CA ALA A 316 12.06 9.10 23.77
C ALA A 316 13.18 9.41 22.74
N LEU A 317 12.80 9.98 21.59
CA LEU A 317 13.74 10.33 20.52
C LEU A 317 14.59 11.56 20.85
N ASP A 318 14.10 12.46 21.71
CA ASP A 318 14.86 13.65 22.15
C ASP A 318 16.12 13.27 22.94
N ALA A 319 16.13 12.12 23.61
CA ALA A 319 17.25 11.60 24.37
C ALA A 319 18.29 10.86 23.53
N LEU A 320 18.04 10.61 22.22
CA LEU A 320 18.92 9.84 21.37
C LEU A 320 20.15 10.65 20.91
N PRO A 321 21.37 10.11 21.02
CA PRO A 321 22.56 10.68 20.40
C PRO A 321 22.39 10.58 18.88
N ALA A 322 22.46 11.71 18.18
CA ALA A 322 22.10 11.69 16.77
C ALA A 322 23.01 12.56 15.91
N THR A 323 24.26 12.15 15.76
CA THR A 323 25.19 12.83 14.86
C THR A 323 24.87 12.66 13.38
N THR A 324 24.20 11.55 13.01
CA THR A 324 23.85 11.23 11.62
C THR A 324 22.40 11.48 11.24
N LEU A 325 21.52 11.84 12.20
CA LEU A 325 20.13 12.16 11.89
C LEU A 325 20.00 13.49 11.14
N ARG A 326 19.60 13.38 9.87
CA ARG A 326 19.26 14.53 9.00
C ARG A 326 17.92 15.13 9.38
N SER A 327 16.94 14.29 9.70
CA SER A 327 15.63 14.72 10.18
C SER A 327 14.90 13.62 10.92
N VAL A 328 13.89 14.01 11.70
CA VAL A 328 12.91 13.12 12.32
C VAL A 328 11.54 13.43 11.76
N VAL A 329 10.88 12.43 11.21
CA VAL A 329 9.50 12.48 10.71
C VAL A 329 8.60 11.88 11.77
N LEU A 330 7.72 12.69 12.35
CA LEU A 330 6.79 12.30 13.41
C LEU A 330 5.39 12.10 12.81
N ALA A 331 5.00 10.85 12.63
CA ALA A 331 3.75 10.50 12.00
C ALA A 331 2.60 10.42 12.99
N ARG A 332 1.55 11.18 12.70
CA ARG A 332 0.29 11.28 13.47
C ARG A 332 -0.88 10.85 12.60
N ARG A 333 -1.99 10.56 13.24
CA ARG A 333 -3.28 10.34 12.58
C ARG A 333 -4.34 11.20 13.28
N ALA A 334 -5.22 11.81 12.50
CA ALA A 334 -6.41 12.45 13.02
C ALA A 334 -7.50 11.38 13.35
N PRO A 335 -8.31 11.57 14.39
CA PRO A 335 -8.28 12.68 15.33
C PRO A 335 -7.09 12.59 16.32
N GLY A 336 -6.68 13.73 16.84
CA GLY A 336 -5.60 13.76 17.83
C GLY A 336 -5.03 15.16 18.11
N PRO A 337 -4.16 15.29 19.12
CA PRO A 337 -3.54 16.55 19.47
C PRO A 337 -2.54 17.00 18.39
N VAL A 338 -2.47 18.30 18.21
CA VAL A 338 -1.50 18.97 17.32
C VAL A 338 -0.38 19.56 18.18
N PRO A 339 0.89 19.37 17.84
CA PRO A 339 1.98 19.99 18.59
C PRO A 339 1.84 21.51 18.59
N PRO A 340 2.02 22.17 19.73
CA PRO A 340 1.95 23.62 19.78
C PRO A 340 3.10 24.26 19.00
N PRO A 341 2.95 25.50 18.53
CA PRO A 341 4.07 26.29 18.06
C PRO A 341 5.15 26.37 19.15
N GLY A 342 6.39 26.23 18.76
CA GLY A 342 7.52 26.24 19.68
C GLY A 342 8.78 26.77 19.01
N PRO A 343 9.90 26.86 19.73
CA PRO A 343 11.18 27.19 19.15
C PRO A 343 11.56 26.17 18.08
N ASP A 344 12.34 26.60 17.11
CA ASP A 344 12.86 25.72 16.09
C ASP A 344 13.69 24.61 16.76
N PRO A 345 13.41 23.32 16.47
CA PRO A 345 14.15 22.23 17.09
C PRO A 345 15.61 22.22 16.60
N ALA A 346 16.51 21.76 17.46
CA ALA A 346 17.94 21.66 17.15
C ALA A 346 18.24 20.82 15.91
N ARG A 347 17.39 19.82 15.65
CA ARG A 347 17.41 19.01 14.43
C ARG A 347 16.10 19.21 13.64
N PRO A 348 16.12 19.10 12.31
CA PRO A 348 14.90 19.21 11.52
C PRO A 348 13.86 18.17 11.92
N VAL A 349 12.67 18.62 12.32
CA VAL A 349 11.51 17.77 12.59
C VAL A 349 10.43 18.05 11.56
N LEU A 350 9.83 16.99 11.01
CA LEU A 350 8.63 17.04 10.19
C LEU A 350 7.47 16.42 10.95
N ASP A 351 6.41 17.18 11.11
CA ASP A 351 5.13 16.63 11.53
C ASP A 351 4.36 16.16 10.30
N VAL A 352 3.97 14.91 10.31
CA VAL A 352 3.15 14.29 9.26
C VAL A 352 1.83 13.90 9.88
N LEU A 353 0.75 14.51 9.41
CA LEU A 353 -0.61 14.24 9.87
C LEU A 353 -1.42 13.61 8.75
N ALA A 354 -1.88 12.40 8.97
CA ALA A 354 -2.84 11.73 8.08
C ALA A 354 -4.27 11.98 8.55
N PHE A 355 -5.13 12.34 7.62
CA PHE A 355 -6.57 12.47 7.78
C PHE A 355 -7.22 11.22 7.21
N ASP A 356 -7.30 10.18 8.02
CA ASP A 356 -7.61 8.83 7.59
C ASP A 356 -6.70 8.38 6.42
N GLU A 357 -7.32 7.84 5.37
CA GLU A 357 -6.68 7.50 4.10
C GLU A 357 -7.03 8.54 2.99
N ASP A 358 -7.63 9.69 3.35
CA ASP A 358 -8.04 10.71 2.36
C ASP A 358 -6.90 11.66 2.02
N ALA A 359 -6.15 12.11 3.02
CA ALA A 359 -5.11 13.10 2.84
C ALA A 359 -3.94 12.91 3.82
N ILE A 360 -2.77 13.38 3.40
CA ILE A 360 -1.58 13.45 4.25
C ILE A 360 -0.96 14.84 4.14
N LEU A 361 -0.68 15.45 5.29
CA LEU A 361 -0.08 16.76 5.41
C LEU A 361 1.30 16.62 6.06
N SER A 362 2.34 17.12 5.38
CA SER A 362 3.73 17.10 5.88
C SER A 362 4.22 18.54 6.06
N VAL A 363 4.53 18.93 7.29
CA VAL A 363 4.94 20.29 7.64
C VAL A 363 6.21 20.25 8.46
N ARG A 364 7.19 21.08 8.09
CA ARG A 364 8.38 21.29 8.95
C ARG A 364 7.97 21.99 10.23
N ARG A 365 8.47 21.51 11.36
CA ARG A 365 8.29 22.17 12.65
C ARG A 365 9.20 23.40 12.74
N LYS A 366 8.76 24.47 12.09
CA LYS A 366 9.42 25.76 12.09
C LYS A 366 8.36 26.87 12.18
N GLY A 367 8.56 27.85 13.08
CA GLY A 367 7.58 28.91 13.31
C GLY A 367 6.23 28.35 13.74
N PRO A 368 5.12 28.67 13.03
CA PRO A 368 3.78 28.19 13.41
C PRO A 368 3.60 26.66 13.16
N GLY A 369 4.46 26.02 12.36
CA GLY A 369 4.47 24.59 12.14
C GLY A 369 3.12 24.00 11.72
N LEU A 370 2.81 22.78 12.19
CA LEU A 370 1.56 22.10 11.88
C LEU A 370 0.32 22.87 12.39
N ALA A 371 0.42 23.50 13.56
CA ALA A 371 -0.67 24.31 14.12
C ALA A 371 -1.04 25.48 13.20
N GLY A 372 -0.04 26.19 12.65
CA GLY A 372 -0.25 27.27 11.67
C GLY A 372 -0.88 26.75 10.38
N ALA A 373 -0.37 25.64 9.84
CA ALA A 373 -0.91 25.04 8.63
C ALA A 373 -2.39 24.66 8.74
N LEU A 374 -2.87 24.32 9.96
CA LEU A 374 -4.25 23.93 10.22
C LEU A 374 -5.16 25.13 10.57
N THR A 375 -4.60 26.25 11.01
CA THR A 375 -5.38 27.41 11.49
C THR A 375 -5.38 28.60 10.54
N GLU A 376 -4.36 28.72 9.69
CA GLU A 376 -4.31 29.74 8.66
C GLU A 376 -5.26 29.39 7.50
N PRO A 377 -5.93 30.41 6.90
CA PRO A 377 -6.74 30.16 5.74
C PRO A 377 -5.88 29.76 4.53
N GLY A 378 -6.11 28.57 3.98
CA GLY A 378 -5.56 28.15 2.69
C GLY A 378 -4.10 27.67 2.73
N HIS A 379 -3.80 26.65 3.55
CA HIS A 379 -2.49 25.99 3.46
C HIS A 379 -2.34 25.22 2.15
N ARG A 380 -1.24 25.46 1.43
CA ARG A 380 -0.87 24.77 0.20
C ARG A 380 0.44 24.03 0.37
N ALA A 381 0.43 22.72 0.18
CA ALA A 381 1.67 21.98 0.03
C ALA A 381 2.17 22.10 -1.40
N LEU A 382 3.00 23.14 -1.65
CA LEU A 382 3.54 23.40 -2.99
C LEU A 382 4.85 24.18 -2.94
N PRO A 383 5.72 23.93 -3.92
CA PRO A 383 6.49 25.02 -4.49
C PRO A 383 5.50 25.95 -5.22
N PRO A 384 5.60 27.28 -5.04
CA PRO A 384 4.67 28.25 -5.63
C PRO A 384 4.58 28.22 -7.16
N SER A 385 5.45 27.44 -7.82
CA SER A 385 5.66 27.43 -9.28
C SER A 385 4.98 26.27 -10.03
N LEU A 386 4.26 25.35 -9.34
CA LEU A 386 3.63 24.19 -9.99
C LEU A 386 2.10 24.21 -9.79
N PRO A 387 1.32 24.69 -10.74
CA PRO A 387 -0.10 24.44 -10.81
C PRO A 387 -0.39 23.09 -11.55
N PRO A 388 -1.42 22.31 -11.17
CA PRO A 388 -2.27 22.49 -9.99
C PRO A 388 -1.59 22.04 -8.68
N ALA A 389 -2.10 22.55 -7.54
CA ALA A 389 -1.60 22.17 -6.23
C ALA A 389 -1.70 20.64 -6.02
N LEU A 390 -0.60 20.01 -5.62
CA LEU A 390 -0.63 18.59 -5.24
C LEU A 390 -1.59 18.34 -4.08
N PHE A 391 -1.64 19.29 -3.15
CA PHE A 391 -2.49 19.27 -1.97
C PHE A 391 -2.84 20.68 -1.53
N GLU A 392 -4.12 20.94 -1.30
CA GLU A 392 -4.62 22.15 -0.64
C GLU A 392 -5.53 21.78 0.51
N LEU A 393 -5.36 22.48 1.62
CA LEU A 393 -6.21 22.38 2.79
C LEU A 393 -6.89 23.72 3.02
N ARG A 394 -8.19 23.71 3.24
CA ARG A 394 -9.00 24.86 3.60
C ARG A 394 -9.74 24.57 4.90
N ARG A 395 -9.79 25.55 5.78
CA ARG A 395 -10.67 25.54 6.93
C ARG A 395 -11.95 26.27 6.61
N GLU A 396 -13.07 25.60 6.77
CA GLU A 396 -14.40 26.18 6.62
C GLU A 396 -14.77 27.07 7.82
N PRO A 397 -15.77 27.95 7.69
CA PRO A 397 -16.19 28.85 8.79
C PRO A 397 -16.62 28.12 10.06
N ASP A 398 -17.16 26.90 9.94
CA ASP A 398 -17.56 26.05 11.07
C ASP A 398 -16.36 25.30 11.71
N GLY A 399 -15.14 25.53 11.23
CA GLY A 399 -13.93 24.87 11.68
C GLY A 399 -13.61 23.55 10.99
N ARG A 400 -14.50 23.05 10.15
CA ARG A 400 -14.30 21.80 9.37
C ARG A 400 -13.17 21.98 8.38
N LEU A 401 -12.42 20.91 8.17
CA LEU A 401 -11.35 20.85 7.17
C LEU A 401 -11.90 20.34 5.84
N ALA A 402 -11.47 20.96 4.76
CA ALA A 402 -11.72 20.51 3.40
C ALA A 402 -10.40 20.37 2.63
N PHE A 403 -10.31 19.35 1.80
CA PHE A 403 -9.11 19.02 1.04
C PHE A 403 -9.40 19.00 -0.45
N ARG A 404 -8.42 19.39 -1.26
CA ARG A 404 -8.39 19.14 -2.70
C ARG A 404 -6.97 18.89 -3.19
N GLY A 405 -6.85 18.47 -4.42
CA GLY A 405 -5.59 18.20 -5.11
C GLY A 405 -5.41 16.74 -5.43
N GLN A 406 -4.50 16.48 -6.35
CA GLN A 406 -4.26 15.12 -6.85
C GLN A 406 -3.87 14.15 -5.72
N ALA A 407 -3.14 14.61 -4.71
CA ALA A 407 -2.76 13.81 -3.54
C ALA A 407 -3.93 13.34 -2.69
N CYS A 408 -5.13 13.92 -2.85
CA CYS A 408 -6.34 13.57 -2.11
C CYS A 408 -7.32 12.71 -2.93
N ALA A 409 -6.96 12.30 -4.14
CA ALA A 409 -7.85 11.54 -5.01
C ALA A 409 -7.97 10.08 -4.53
N THR A 410 -9.01 9.82 -3.75
CA THR A 410 -9.36 8.51 -3.20
C THR A 410 -10.80 8.15 -3.47
N ALA A 411 -11.10 6.86 -3.45
CA ALA A 411 -12.46 6.36 -3.59
C ALA A 411 -12.71 5.22 -2.60
N LEU A 412 -13.86 5.24 -1.91
CA LEU A 412 -14.30 4.10 -1.12
C LEU A 412 -14.54 2.90 -2.05
N VAL A 413 -14.03 1.75 -1.65
CA VAL A 413 -14.28 0.51 -2.35
C VAL A 413 -15.61 -0.05 -1.88
N GLN A 414 -16.63 0.06 -2.73
CA GLN A 414 -17.95 -0.53 -2.47
C GLN A 414 -18.16 -1.70 -3.42
N ARG A 415 -18.44 -2.89 -2.89
CA ARG A 415 -18.78 -4.12 -3.66
C ARG A 415 -17.81 -4.43 -4.81
N GLY A 416 -16.53 -4.05 -4.66
CA GLY A 416 -15.53 -4.26 -5.69
C GLY A 416 -15.41 -3.15 -6.74
N GLU A 417 -16.22 -2.12 -6.70
CA GLU A 417 -16.15 -0.95 -7.59
C GLU A 417 -15.50 0.23 -6.87
N ALA A 418 -14.60 0.93 -7.55
CA ALA A 418 -14.02 2.17 -7.07
C ALA A 418 -14.68 3.33 -7.83
N GLY A 419 -15.38 4.21 -7.11
CA GLY A 419 -15.90 5.45 -7.67
C GLY A 419 -14.75 6.44 -7.92
N ALA A 420 -14.77 7.15 -9.05
CA ALA A 420 -13.82 8.22 -9.32
C ALA A 420 -14.06 9.41 -8.37
N SER A 421 -12.99 9.99 -7.86
CA SER A 421 -13.03 11.24 -7.09
C SER A 421 -12.35 12.35 -7.90
N GLU A 422 -13.05 13.48 -8.08
CA GLU A 422 -12.49 14.62 -8.78
C GLU A 422 -11.45 15.35 -7.91
N ALA A 423 -10.25 15.59 -8.47
CA ALA A 423 -9.14 16.21 -7.75
C ALA A 423 -9.30 17.72 -7.57
N ASP A 424 -10.14 18.38 -8.37
CA ASP A 424 -10.19 19.84 -8.47
C ASP A 424 -11.16 20.50 -7.50
N GLU A 425 -12.06 19.73 -6.87
CA GLU A 425 -13.03 20.25 -5.92
C GLU A 425 -12.64 20.04 -4.46
N PHE A 426 -12.89 21.04 -3.62
CA PHE A 426 -12.75 20.88 -2.18
C PHE A 426 -13.78 19.89 -1.64
N ARG A 427 -13.30 18.83 -1.01
CA ARG A 427 -14.12 17.85 -0.32
C ARG A 427 -14.08 18.10 1.17
N ALA A 428 -15.25 18.32 1.78
CA ALA A 428 -15.35 18.39 3.22
C ALA A 428 -14.96 17.06 3.84
N SER A 429 -14.07 17.11 4.82
CA SER A 429 -13.67 15.94 5.60
C SER A 429 -14.59 15.79 6.82
N ARG A 430 -14.46 14.65 7.51
CA ARG A 430 -15.08 14.44 8.82
C ARG A 430 -14.29 15.07 9.97
N PHE A 431 -13.29 15.87 9.70
CA PHE A 431 -12.39 16.46 10.69
C PHE A 431 -12.59 17.96 10.81
N ARG A 432 -12.45 18.47 12.03
CA ARG A 432 -12.42 19.89 12.33
C ARG A 432 -11.26 20.23 13.26
N VAL A 433 -10.90 21.50 13.30
CA VAL A 433 -9.87 22.02 14.20
C VAL A 433 -10.53 22.70 15.38
N ASP A 434 -10.33 22.15 16.56
CA ASP A 434 -10.80 22.72 17.80
C ASP A 434 -9.64 23.34 18.61
N ARG A 435 -9.94 24.45 19.28
CA ARG A 435 -9.03 25.08 20.25
C ARG A 435 -9.50 24.72 21.64
N PHE A 436 -8.57 24.24 22.45
CA PHE A 436 -8.81 23.99 23.87
C PHE A 436 -8.32 25.17 24.75
N ALA A 437 -8.75 25.21 26.00
CA ALA A 437 -8.32 26.22 26.97
C ALA A 437 -6.77 26.26 27.04
N GLY A 438 -6.20 27.45 26.82
CA GLY A 438 -4.77 27.66 26.63
C GLY A 438 -4.39 27.74 25.16
N THR A 439 -3.19 27.27 24.77
CA THR A 439 -2.66 27.28 23.39
C THR A 439 -2.86 25.97 22.65
N GLY A 440 -3.63 25.04 23.24
CA GLY A 440 -3.84 23.71 22.68
C GLY A 440 -4.74 23.70 21.45
N ILE A 441 -4.32 22.98 20.41
CA ILE A 441 -5.10 22.70 19.19
C ILE A 441 -5.20 21.18 19.05
N ALA A 442 -6.36 20.69 18.67
CA ALA A 442 -6.52 19.31 18.23
C ALA A 442 -7.37 19.24 16.97
N VAL A 443 -7.15 18.18 16.21
CA VAL A 443 -8.06 17.75 15.17
C VAL A 443 -9.04 16.76 15.81
N THR A 444 -10.33 17.03 15.68
CA THR A 444 -11.42 16.21 16.21
C THR A 444 -12.32 15.74 15.06
N GLU A 445 -13.23 14.83 15.34
CA GLU A 445 -14.31 14.50 14.41
C GLU A 445 -15.38 15.60 14.42
N ALA A 446 -15.88 15.96 13.24
CA ALA A 446 -16.86 17.04 13.05
C ALA A 446 -18.30 16.53 13.25
#